data_b6a6e6ff51bea03776fc6d5731c75955
#
_entry.id   b6a6e6ff51bea03776fc6d5731c75955
#
_cell.length_a   1.000
_cell.length_b   1.000
_cell.length_c   1.000
_cell.angle_alpha   90.00
_cell.angle_beta   90.00
_cell.angle_gamma   90.00
#
_symmetry.space_group_name_H-M   'P 1'
#
loop_
_entity.id
_entity.type
_entity.pdbx_description
1 polymer ?
#
loop_
_entity_poly.entity_id
_entity_poly.type
_entity_poly.pdbx_seq_one_letter_code
_entity_poly.pdbx_strand_id
1 'polypeptide(L)'
;MTESFSNAPPVLQASRSNATEPVPATPSFARSPAASRAIDRLRLHTRAAHAELDESLHLIDRLSAMPQRLGVLAGYHRFHHGTEAAVAPVLGRIADLDFSARRRSPLIAEGIGILGQEVLPARADTLGIFTRAEAFGALYVLEGSSLGGRVILKELKRRGVSLAGLGFLDPYGDNTGPRWQSFLAILEREVASGEQQCDAVTGALSTFAFAKSCLCKESTH
;
A
#
# COMPACT_ATOMS: atom_id res chain seq x y z
N MET A 1 -18.03 14.58 73.69
CA MET A 1 -19.06 15.62 73.74
C MET A 1 -19.86 15.45 72.49
N THR A 2 -20.92 14.60 72.52
CA THR A 2 -22.33 15.00 72.75
C THR A 2 -22.87 15.77 71.56
N GLU A 3 -23.89 15.47 70.86
CA GLU A 3 -25.14 14.69 70.92
C GLU A 3 -25.81 14.81 69.56
N SER A 4 -26.27 13.78 68.88
CA SER A 4 -27.62 13.26 68.89
C SER A 4 -28.77 14.29 68.85
N PHE A 5 -29.58 14.24 67.76
CA PHE A 5 -31.04 14.16 67.89
C PHE A 5 -31.73 13.87 66.53
N SER A 6 -32.48 12.80 66.56
CA SER A 6 -33.54 12.27 65.71
C SER A 6 -34.74 13.21 65.63
N ASN A 7 -35.45 13.29 64.51
CA ASN A 7 -36.90 13.21 64.49
C ASN A 7 -37.52 13.06 63.07
N ALA A 8 -38.22 11.96 62.82
CA ALA A 8 -39.33 11.87 61.86
C ALA A 8 -40.66 11.95 62.64
N PRO A 9 -41.85 12.08 62.08
CA PRO A 9 -42.56 11.60 60.90
C PRO A 9 -43.61 12.62 60.35
N PRO A 10 -44.74 12.30 59.72
CA PRO A 10 -45.37 11.03 59.23
C PRO A 10 -45.85 11.02 57.75
N VAL A 11 -46.22 9.85 57.35
CA VAL A 11 -46.94 9.34 56.16
C VAL A 11 -48.23 10.10 55.82
N LEU A 12 -48.47 10.32 54.53
CA LEU A 12 -49.83 10.36 53.94
C LEU A 12 -49.83 9.74 52.55
N GLN A 13 -50.58 8.62 52.43
CA GLN A 13 -50.95 7.96 51.19
C GLN A 13 -51.88 8.82 50.36
N ALA A 14 -51.66 8.88 49.05
CA ALA A 14 -52.70 9.14 48.11
C ALA A 14 -52.38 8.43 46.78
N SER A 15 -53.18 7.39 46.54
CA SER A 15 -53.28 6.69 45.25
C SER A 15 -53.71 7.65 44.14
N ARG A 16 -53.00 7.64 43.03
CA ARG A 16 -53.56 7.97 41.71
C ARG A 16 -52.89 7.17 40.64
N SER A 17 -53.66 6.31 40.01
CA SER A 17 -53.41 5.66 38.73
C SER A 17 -52.99 6.70 37.69
N ASN A 18 -51.91 6.42 36.98
CA ASN A 18 -51.66 7.11 35.74
C ASN A 18 -51.19 6.13 34.65
N ALA A 19 -51.92 6.20 33.59
CA ALA A 19 -51.76 5.43 32.37
C ALA A 19 -50.31 5.56 31.83
N THR A 20 -49.75 4.45 31.48
CA THR A 20 -48.47 4.35 30.76
C THR A 20 -48.67 4.80 29.33
N GLU A 21 -48.20 5.99 28.99
CA GLU A 21 -48.03 6.40 27.60
C GLU A 21 -46.91 5.57 26.96
N PRO A 22 -47.06 5.10 25.71
CA PRO A 22 -46.00 4.37 25.05
C PRO A 22 -44.89 5.35 24.66
N VAL A 23 -43.68 5.12 25.20
CA VAL A 23 -42.44 5.79 24.79
C VAL A 23 -42.25 5.52 23.30
N PRO A 24 -42.07 6.55 22.43
CA PRO A 24 -41.79 6.31 21.03
C PRO A 24 -40.47 5.57 20.89
N ALA A 25 -40.51 4.43 20.18
CA ALA A 25 -39.34 3.65 19.85
C ALA A 25 -38.34 4.53 19.11
N THR A 26 -37.18 4.73 19.70
CA THR A 26 -36.03 5.36 19.07
C THR A 26 -35.72 4.57 17.78
N PRO A 27 -35.61 5.20 16.61
CA PRO A 27 -35.23 4.49 15.41
C PRO A 27 -33.83 3.90 15.63
N SER A 28 -33.75 2.58 15.67
CA SER A 28 -32.50 1.85 15.60
C SER A 28 -31.87 2.17 14.25
N PHE A 29 -30.94 3.12 14.23
CA PHE A 29 -30.02 3.25 13.11
C PHE A 29 -29.19 1.97 13.11
N ALA A 30 -29.64 0.97 12.33
CA ALA A 30 -28.82 -0.13 11.93
C ALA A 30 -27.54 0.50 11.31
N ARG A 31 -26.42 0.39 12.00
CA ARG A 31 -25.12 0.74 11.43
C ARG A 31 -25.01 -0.06 10.15
N SER A 32 -25.07 0.63 9.00
CA SER A 32 -24.62 0.04 7.75
C SER A 32 -23.26 -0.60 8.01
N PRO A 33 -23.02 -1.83 7.53
CA PRO A 33 -21.71 -2.44 7.67
C PRO A 33 -20.71 -1.41 7.14
N ALA A 34 -19.75 -1.01 7.99
CA ALA A 34 -18.76 0.01 7.65
C ALA A 34 -18.17 -0.39 6.30
N ALA A 35 -18.32 0.49 5.30
CA ALA A 35 -17.81 0.22 3.96
C ALA A 35 -16.35 -0.17 4.10
N SER A 36 -15.98 -1.35 3.61
CA SER A 36 -14.61 -1.84 3.70
C SER A 36 -13.69 -0.82 3.02
N ARG A 37 -12.62 -0.40 3.69
CA ARG A 37 -11.67 0.54 3.12
C ARG A 37 -10.96 -0.10 1.93
N ALA A 38 -10.64 0.71 0.91
CA ALA A 38 -9.93 0.24 -0.28
C ALA A 38 -8.60 -0.44 0.09
N ILE A 39 -7.86 0.13 1.05
CA ILE A 39 -6.60 -0.45 1.54
C ILE A 39 -6.79 -1.82 2.19
N ASP A 40 -7.86 -2.04 2.93
CA ASP A 40 -8.10 -3.31 3.62
C ASP A 40 -8.43 -4.42 2.62
N ARG A 41 -9.21 -4.09 1.57
CA ARG A 41 -9.47 -5.02 0.46
C ARG A 41 -8.21 -5.33 -0.33
N LEU A 42 -7.42 -4.33 -0.68
CA LEU A 42 -6.14 -4.54 -1.37
C LEU A 42 -5.24 -5.47 -0.57
N ARG A 43 -5.01 -5.21 0.72
CA ARG A 43 -4.19 -6.06 1.60
C ARG A 43 -4.69 -7.50 1.66
N LEU A 44 -6.01 -7.67 1.82
CA LEU A 44 -6.62 -8.99 1.91
C LEU A 44 -6.38 -9.80 0.64
N HIS A 45 -6.71 -9.21 -0.52
CA HIS A 45 -6.72 -9.94 -1.78
C HIS A 45 -5.34 -10.06 -2.43
N THR A 46 -4.36 -9.22 -2.09
CA THR A 46 -3.00 -9.30 -2.63
C THR A 46 -2.03 -10.07 -1.74
N ARG A 47 -2.44 -10.47 -0.53
CA ARG A 47 -1.56 -11.13 0.44
C ARG A 47 -0.86 -12.38 -0.12
N ALA A 48 -1.59 -13.21 -0.84
CA ALA A 48 -1.03 -14.45 -1.41
C ALA A 48 -0.01 -14.13 -2.52
N ALA A 49 -0.34 -13.21 -3.44
CA ALA A 49 0.56 -12.81 -4.53
C ALA A 49 1.85 -12.14 -4.00
N HIS A 50 1.72 -11.35 -2.93
CA HIS A 50 2.87 -10.74 -2.25
C HIS A 50 3.78 -11.81 -1.64
N ALA A 51 3.22 -12.75 -0.88
CA ALA A 51 3.99 -13.81 -0.24
C ALA A 51 4.71 -14.71 -1.28
N GLU A 52 4.02 -15.07 -2.36
CA GLU A 52 4.58 -15.86 -3.46
C GLU A 52 5.75 -15.13 -4.15
N LEU A 53 5.60 -13.82 -4.37
CA LEU A 53 6.68 -13.01 -4.96
C LEU A 53 7.88 -12.95 -4.01
N ASP A 54 7.68 -12.66 -2.73
CA ASP A 54 8.76 -12.56 -1.74
C ASP A 54 9.53 -13.88 -1.63
N GLU A 55 8.82 -15.02 -1.59
CA GLU A 55 9.42 -16.34 -1.52
C GLU A 55 10.22 -16.68 -2.78
N SER A 56 9.71 -16.27 -3.97
CA SER A 56 10.37 -16.57 -5.24
C SER A 56 11.61 -15.72 -5.50
N LEU A 57 11.72 -14.54 -4.88
CA LEU A 57 12.75 -13.56 -5.23
C LEU A 57 14.12 -13.86 -4.59
N HIS A 58 14.18 -14.45 -3.41
CA HIS A 58 15.42 -14.59 -2.61
C HIS A 58 16.27 -13.31 -2.63
N LEU A 59 15.59 -12.15 -2.47
CA LEU A 59 16.10 -10.85 -2.88
C LEU A 59 17.39 -10.45 -2.15
N ILE A 60 17.49 -10.75 -0.85
CA ILE A 60 18.67 -10.41 -0.04
C ILE A 60 19.92 -11.14 -0.55
N ASP A 61 19.81 -12.43 -0.87
CA ASP A 61 20.94 -13.22 -1.35
C ASP A 61 21.38 -12.79 -2.75
N ARG A 62 20.41 -12.57 -3.65
CA ARG A 62 20.67 -12.08 -5.01
C ARG A 62 21.27 -10.67 -5.03
N LEU A 63 20.87 -9.80 -4.12
CA LEU A 63 21.46 -8.45 -3.99
C LEU A 63 22.85 -8.47 -3.34
N SER A 64 23.20 -9.53 -2.61
CA SER A 64 24.52 -9.69 -1.98
C SER A 64 25.61 -10.05 -2.97
N ALA A 65 25.28 -10.69 -4.09
CA ALA A 65 26.22 -11.12 -5.11
C ALA A 65 26.14 -10.23 -6.35
N MET A 66 27.27 -9.62 -6.77
CA MET A 66 27.28 -8.59 -7.82
C MET A 66 26.66 -9.01 -9.18
N PRO A 67 26.92 -10.19 -9.75
CA PRO A 67 26.27 -10.59 -11.00
C PRO A 67 24.75 -10.67 -10.89
N GLN A 68 24.26 -11.28 -9.80
CA GLN A 68 22.83 -11.40 -9.55
C GLN A 68 22.19 -10.04 -9.25
N ARG A 69 22.90 -9.14 -8.55
CA ARG A 69 22.44 -7.77 -8.27
C ARG A 69 22.11 -7.03 -9.54
N LEU A 70 22.96 -7.06 -10.55
CA LEU A 70 22.71 -6.42 -11.84
C LEU A 70 21.43 -6.96 -12.50
N GLY A 71 21.26 -8.28 -12.49
CA GLY A 71 20.03 -8.91 -12.99
C GLY A 71 18.78 -8.46 -12.24
N VAL A 72 18.87 -8.33 -10.91
CA VAL A 72 17.78 -7.80 -10.07
C VAL A 72 17.46 -6.36 -10.43
N LEU A 73 18.46 -5.47 -10.53
CA LEU A 73 18.24 -4.07 -10.90
C LEU A 73 17.63 -3.94 -12.29
N ALA A 74 18.09 -4.71 -13.26
CA ALA A 74 17.52 -4.75 -14.60
C ALA A 74 16.04 -5.21 -14.59
N GLY A 75 15.71 -6.22 -13.77
CA GLY A 75 14.35 -6.68 -13.55
C GLY A 75 13.48 -5.60 -12.91
N TYR A 76 13.97 -4.95 -11.85
CA TYR A 76 13.28 -3.83 -11.21
C TYR A 76 13.08 -2.65 -12.16
N HIS A 77 14.06 -2.34 -12.99
CA HIS A 77 13.94 -1.27 -13.98
C HIS A 77 12.81 -1.59 -14.98
N ARG A 78 12.78 -2.80 -15.55
CA ARG A 78 11.70 -3.22 -16.46
C ARG A 78 10.33 -3.14 -15.78
N PHE A 79 10.22 -3.66 -14.56
CA PHE A 79 9.00 -3.65 -13.77
C PHE A 79 8.49 -2.24 -13.50
N HIS A 80 9.33 -1.37 -12.93
CA HIS A 80 8.95 0.00 -12.60
C HIS A 80 8.67 0.82 -13.86
N HIS A 81 9.55 0.75 -14.86
CA HIS A 81 9.38 1.50 -16.10
C HIS A 81 8.06 1.13 -16.82
N GLY A 82 7.79 -0.17 -16.96
CA GLY A 82 6.56 -0.65 -17.61
C GLY A 82 5.29 -0.29 -16.83
N THR A 83 5.31 -0.46 -15.51
CA THR A 83 4.16 -0.10 -14.66
C THR A 83 3.94 1.41 -14.65
N GLU A 84 5.00 2.21 -14.45
CA GLU A 84 4.92 3.68 -14.45
C GLU A 84 4.42 4.23 -15.79
N ALA A 85 4.85 3.68 -16.91
CA ALA A 85 4.38 4.06 -18.24
C ALA A 85 2.89 3.74 -18.43
N ALA A 86 2.43 2.58 -17.95
CA ALA A 86 1.03 2.18 -18.05
C ALA A 86 0.07 3.07 -17.24
N VAL A 87 0.49 3.52 -16.03
CA VAL A 87 -0.37 4.31 -15.14
C VAL A 87 -0.23 5.83 -15.36
N ALA A 88 0.85 6.31 -15.96
CA ALA A 88 1.13 7.74 -16.13
C ALA A 88 0.01 8.54 -16.83
N PRO A 89 -0.67 8.04 -17.89
CA PRO A 89 -1.75 8.77 -18.55
C PRO A 89 -2.92 9.10 -17.62
N VAL A 90 -3.15 8.27 -16.62
CA VAL A 90 -4.23 8.40 -15.65
C VAL A 90 -3.76 9.15 -14.40
N LEU A 91 -2.72 8.65 -13.76
CA LEU A 91 -2.26 9.16 -12.46
C LEU A 91 -1.54 10.50 -12.56
N GLY A 92 -0.91 10.81 -13.69
CA GLY A 92 -0.28 12.11 -13.94
C GLY A 92 -1.24 13.30 -13.95
N ARG A 93 -2.56 13.04 -14.02
CA ARG A 93 -3.61 14.06 -13.98
C ARG A 93 -4.17 14.31 -12.58
N ILE A 94 -3.74 13.55 -11.58
CA ILE A 94 -4.18 13.68 -10.19
C ILE A 94 -3.29 14.73 -9.50
N ALA A 95 -3.81 15.94 -9.32
CA ALA A 95 -3.01 17.11 -8.93
C ALA A 95 -2.24 16.94 -7.60
N ASP A 96 -2.86 16.33 -6.61
CA ASP A 96 -2.30 16.15 -5.26
C ASP A 96 -1.53 14.82 -5.06
N LEU A 97 -1.48 13.97 -6.10
CA LEU A 97 -0.74 12.72 -6.07
C LEU A 97 0.77 12.92 -6.25
N ASP A 98 1.17 13.95 -6.99
CA ASP A 98 2.56 14.19 -7.40
C ASP A 98 3.22 12.90 -7.95
N PHE A 99 2.57 12.33 -8.98
CA PHE A 99 2.99 11.06 -9.56
C PHE A 99 4.43 11.09 -10.08
N SER A 100 4.89 12.22 -10.59
CA SER A 100 6.25 12.38 -11.11
C SER A 100 7.31 12.12 -10.03
N ALA A 101 7.09 12.60 -8.81
CA ALA A 101 7.99 12.38 -7.67
C ALA A 101 7.86 10.98 -7.04
N ARG A 102 6.93 10.15 -7.55
CA ARG A 102 6.75 8.75 -7.11
C ARG A 102 7.41 7.74 -8.05
N ARG A 103 7.89 8.19 -9.20
CA ARG A 103 8.57 7.33 -10.18
C ARG A 103 9.93 6.91 -9.65
N ARG A 104 10.25 5.63 -9.83
CA ARG A 104 11.51 5.02 -9.38
C ARG A 104 12.39 4.52 -10.52
N SER A 105 11.82 4.33 -11.71
CA SER A 105 12.62 3.90 -12.84
C SER A 105 13.87 4.78 -13.09
N PRO A 106 13.85 6.12 -12.87
CA PRO A 106 15.05 6.93 -12.98
C PRO A 106 16.11 6.61 -11.91
N LEU A 107 15.69 6.39 -10.66
CA LEU A 107 16.61 6.02 -9.57
C LEU A 107 17.23 4.63 -9.76
N ILE A 108 16.47 3.71 -10.35
CA ILE A 108 16.99 2.36 -10.68
C ILE A 108 17.99 2.46 -11.82
N ALA A 109 17.70 3.28 -12.85
CA ALA A 109 18.62 3.55 -13.94
C ALA A 109 19.95 4.16 -13.45
N GLU A 110 19.88 5.14 -12.55
CA GLU A 110 21.04 5.69 -11.86
C GLU A 110 21.80 4.61 -11.09
N GLY A 111 21.10 3.74 -10.36
CA GLY A 111 21.69 2.61 -9.64
C GLY A 111 22.44 1.64 -10.54
N ILE A 112 21.93 1.34 -11.74
CA ILE A 112 22.60 0.52 -12.75
C ILE A 112 23.89 1.23 -13.23
N GLY A 113 23.81 2.56 -13.49
CA GLY A 113 24.96 3.38 -13.88
C GLY A 113 26.07 3.41 -12.81
N ILE A 114 25.71 3.52 -11.53
CA ILE A 114 26.68 3.43 -10.40
C ILE A 114 27.46 2.11 -10.43
N LEU A 115 26.84 1.03 -10.91
CA LEU A 115 27.47 -0.28 -11.04
C LEU A 115 28.25 -0.45 -12.37
N GLY A 116 28.41 0.62 -13.13
CA GLY A 116 29.20 0.63 -14.38
C GLY A 116 28.50 -0.02 -15.57
N GLN A 117 27.16 -0.12 -15.55
CA GLN A 117 26.38 -0.72 -16.62
C GLN A 117 25.42 0.32 -17.23
N GLU A 118 25.05 0.10 -18.50
CA GLU A 118 24.00 0.89 -19.16
C GLU A 118 22.64 0.21 -19.02
N VAL A 119 21.61 1.04 -18.95
CA VAL A 119 20.23 0.56 -19.00
C VAL A 119 19.91 0.15 -20.43
N LEU A 120 19.72 -1.13 -20.65
CA LEU A 120 19.25 -1.60 -21.96
C LEU A 120 17.82 -1.09 -22.20
N PRO A 121 17.47 -0.70 -23.44
CA PRO A 121 16.10 -0.34 -23.78
C PRO A 121 15.14 -1.44 -23.31
N ALA A 122 14.23 -1.10 -22.41
CA ALA A 122 13.24 -2.04 -21.97
C ALA A 122 12.38 -2.44 -23.18
N ARG A 123 12.30 -3.74 -23.50
CA ARG A 123 11.21 -4.22 -24.33
C ARG A 123 9.92 -3.74 -23.67
N ALA A 124 9.03 -3.18 -24.45
CA ALA A 124 7.74 -2.67 -23.97
C ALA A 124 6.82 -3.87 -23.61
N ASP A 125 7.18 -4.58 -22.52
CA ASP A 125 6.22 -5.43 -21.84
C ASP A 125 5.25 -4.48 -21.15
N THR A 126 4.09 -4.25 -21.77
CA THR A 126 3.10 -3.30 -21.26
C THR A 126 2.17 -4.01 -20.31
N LEU A 127 2.08 -3.48 -19.10
CA LEU A 127 1.01 -3.83 -18.17
C LEU A 127 -0.31 -3.25 -18.71
N GLY A 128 -1.32 -4.08 -18.93
CA GLY A 128 -2.66 -3.64 -19.30
C GLY A 128 -3.34 -2.97 -18.09
N ILE A 129 -3.55 -1.66 -18.16
CA ILE A 129 -4.31 -0.88 -17.19
C ILE A 129 -5.43 -0.18 -17.96
N PHE A 130 -6.68 -0.47 -17.61
CA PHE A 130 -7.84 -0.01 -18.36
C PHE A 130 -8.67 1.00 -17.59
N THR A 131 -8.66 0.95 -16.25
CA THR A 131 -9.43 1.86 -15.40
C THR A 131 -8.55 2.69 -14.48
N ARG A 132 -9.13 3.79 -13.97
CA ARG A 132 -8.48 4.63 -12.97
C ARG A 132 -8.22 3.87 -11.67
N ALA A 133 -9.16 3.03 -11.27
CA ALA A 133 -9.05 2.24 -10.06
C ALA A 133 -7.96 1.15 -10.19
N GLU A 134 -7.83 0.50 -11.35
CA GLU A 134 -6.70 -0.41 -11.63
C GLU A 134 -5.36 0.31 -11.55
N ALA A 135 -5.27 1.56 -12.04
CA ALA A 135 -4.04 2.36 -11.92
C ALA A 135 -3.67 2.64 -10.46
N PHE A 136 -4.65 2.90 -9.59
CA PHE A 136 -4.41 3.02 -8.15
C PHE A 136 -3.99 1.69 -7.50
N GLY A 137 -4.55 0.57 -7.96
CA GLY A 137 -4.11 -0.77 -7.55
C GLY A 137 -2.65 -1.05 -7.93
N ALA A 138 -2.25 -0.67 -9.14
CA ALA A 138 -0.86 -0.78 -9.57
C ALA A 138 0.08 0.10 -8.74
N LEU A 139 -0.32 1.35 -8.48
CA LEU A 139 0.46 2.28 -7.65
C LEU A 139 0.57 1.79 -6.19
N TYR A 140 -0.46 1.11 -5.66
CA TYR A 140 -0.38 0.48 -4.34
C TYR A 140 0.78 -0.52 -4.25
N VAL A 141 1.01 -1.32 -5.29
CA VAL A 141 2.14 -2.27 -5.32
C VAL A 141 3.48 -1.53 -5.37
N LEU A 142 3.59 -0.49 -6.21
CA LEU A 142 4.81 0.32 -6.31
C LEU A 142 5.13 1.04 -4.98
N GLU A 143 4.17 1.73 -4.38
CA GLU A 143 4.36 2.46 -3.14
C GLU A 143 4.62 1.54 -1.94
N GLY A 144 3.88 0.42 -1.86
CA GLY A 144 4.04 -0.57 -0.80
C GLY A 144 5.44 -1.19 -0.77
N SER A 145 6.09 -1.35 -1.93
CA SER A 145 7.43 -1.92 -2.02
C SER A 145 8.51 -1.07 -1.33
N SER A 146 8.30 0.26 -1.13
CA SER A 146 9.25 1.10 -0.38
C SER A 146 9.30 0.77 1.11
N LEU A 147 8.19 0.29 1.66
CA LEU A 147 8.17 -0.12 3.07
C LEU A 147 9.07 -1.36 3.30
N GLY A 148 8.99 -2.34 2.39
CA GLY A 148 9.86 -3.53 2.43
C GLY A 148 11.31 -3.22 2.07
N GLY A 149 11.55 -2.28 1.16
CA GLY A 149 12.89 -1.90 0.71
C GLY A 149 13.81 -1.44 1.85
N ARG A 150 13.29 -0.69 2.81
CA ARG A 150 14.04 -0.27 4.01
C ARG A 150 14.49 -1.47 4.86
N VAL A 151 13.66 -2.49 4.98
CA VAL A 151 13.99 -3.72 5.73
C VAL A 151 15.13 -4.46 5.02
N ILE A 152 15.07 -4.55 3.69
CA ILE A 152 16.10 -5.17 2.85
C ILE A 152 17.43 -4.44 2.99
N LEU A 153 17.45 -3.10 2.88
CA LEU A 153 18.66 -2.29 3.04
C LEU A 153 19.29 -2.45 4.42
N LYS A 154 18.46 -2.49 5.48
CA LYS A 154 18.92 -2.72 6.85
C LYS A 154 19.62 -4.09 6.98
N GLU A 155 19.05 -5.13 6.40
CA GLU A 155 19.60 -6.47 6.43
C GLU A 155 20.90 -6.59 5.61
N LEU A 156 20.96 -6.00 4.41
CA LEU A 156 22.18 -5.95 3.59
C LEU A 156 23.31 -5.21 4.33
N LYS A 157 22.98 -4.07 4.96
CA LYS A 157 23.96 -3.33 5.79
C LYS A 157 24.46 -4.18 6.96
N ARG A 158 23.57 -4.92 7.64
CA ARG A 158 23.94 -5.82 8.74
C ARG A 158 24.88 -6.94 8.27
N ARG A 159 24.73 -7.40 7.04
CA ARG A 159 25.62 -8.39 6.39
C ARG A 159 26.92 -7.81 5.85
N GLY A 160 27.16 -6.52 6.00
CA GLY A 160 28.35 -5.84 5.45
C GLY A 160 28.36 -5.72 3.93
N VAL A 161 27.19 -5.88 3.28
CA VAL A 161 27.05 -5.77 1.83
C VAL A 161 27.02 -4.31 1.42
N SER A 162 27.78 -3.96 0.36
CA SER A 162 27.75 -2.61 -0.22
C SER A 162 26.33 -2.26 -0.71
N LEU A 163 25.87 -1.04 -0.40
CA LEU A 163 24.57 -0.53 -0.82
C LEU A 163 24.63 0.26 -2.15
N ALA A 164 25.76 0.26 -2.85
CA ALA A 164 25.91 0.93 -4.13
C ALA A 164 24.84 0.47 -5.13
N GLY A 165 24.19 1.43 -5.77
CA GLY A 165 23.12 1.19 -6.74
C GLY A 165 21.74 0.84 -6.16
N LEU A 166 21.59 0.74 -4.82
CA LEU A 166 20.36 0.28 -4.17
C LEU A 166 19.48 1.42 -3.59
N GLY A 167 19.77 2.69 -3.91
CA GLY A 167 19.01 3.85 -3.41
C GLY A 167 17.50 3.81 -3.72
N PHE A 168 17.10 3.15 -4.80
CA PHE A 168 15.70 3.00 -5.17
C PHE A 168 14.84 2.19 -4.17
N LEU A 169 15.47 1.41 -3.30
CA LEU A 169 14.77 0.63 -2.25
C LEU A 169 14.26 1.52 -1.12
N ASP A 170 14.88 2.69 -0.89
CA ASP A 170 14.40 3.70 0.07
C ASP A 170 14.40 5.10 -0.56
N PRO A 171 13.53 5.33 -1.56
CA PRO A 171 13.55 6.56 -2.37
C PRO A 171 13.15 7.81 -1.59
N TYR A 172 12.50 7.64 -0.45
CA TYR A 172 11.93 8.73 0.33
C TYR A 172 12.64 8.95 1.67
N GLY A 173 13.51 8.05 2.11
CA GLY A 173 14.18 8.15 3.40
C GLY A 173 13.18 8.28 4.54
N ASP A 174 13.35 9.31 5.38
CA ASP A 174 12.45 9.55 6.52
C ASP A 174 11.03 9.97 6.10
N ASN A 175 10.83 10.37 4.85
CA ASN A 175 9.51 10.70 4.31
C ASN A 175 8.71 9.48 3.84
N THR A 176 9.23 8.25 3.92
CA THR A 176 8.53 7.03 3.47
C THR A 176 7.16 6.88 4.15
N GLY A 177 7.08 7.06 5.46
CA GLY A 177 5.81 7.01 6.20
C GLY A 177 4.81 8.09 5.76
N PRO A 178 5.17 9.39 5.80
CA PRO A 178 4.32 10.47 5.31
C PRO A 178 3.87 10.30 3.86
N ARG A 179 4.75 9.87 2.95
CA ARG A 179 4.42 9.60 1.54
C ARG A 179 3.40 8.47 1.39
N TRP A 180 3.56 7.39 2.15
CA TRP A 180 2.60 6.29 2.19
C TRP A 180 1.23 6.77 2.71
N GLN A 181 1.17 7.53 3.80
CA GLN A 181 -0.09 8.05 4.35
C GLN A 181 -0.79 8.99 3.36
N SER A 182 -0.05 9.88 2.70
CA SER A 182 -0.57 10.74 1.64
C SER A 182 -1.18 9.90 0.50
N PHE A 183 -0.49 8.87 0.03
CA PHE A 183 -1.02 7.95 -0.97
C PHE A 183 -2.32 7.28 -0.51
N LEU A 184 -2.38 6.77 0.73
CA LEU A 184 -3.58 6.12 1.26
C LEU A 184 -4.79 7.06 1.31
N ALA A 185 -4.60 8.32 1.70
CA ALA A 185 -5.67 9.30 1.72
C ALA A 185 -6.26 9.54 0.32
N ILE A 186 -5.40 9.59 -0.70
CA ILE A 186 -5.83 9.74 -2.09
C ILE A 186 -6.51 8.47 -2.59
N LEU A 187 -5.95 7.30 -2.31
CA LEU A 187 -6.53 6.00 -2.67
C LEU A 187 -7.96 5.86 -2.14
N GLU A 188 -8.20 6.14 -0.87
CA GLU A 188 -9.54 6.03 -0.26
C GLU A 188 -10.55 7.00 -0.89
N ARG A 189 -10.10 8.18 -1.34
CA ARG A 189 -10.93 9.15 -2.05
C ARG A 189 -11.28 8.70 -3.47
N GLU A 190 -10.29 8.18 -4.19
CA GLU A 190 -10.41 7.86 -5.62
C GLU A 190 -11.03 6.47 -5.87
N VAL A 191 -10.97 5.58 -4.89
CA VAL A 191 -11.42 4.18 -4.95
C VAL A 191 -12.49 3.95 -3.87
N ALA A 192 -13.60 4.70 -3.96
CA ALA A 192 -14.62 4.75 -2.91
C ALA A 192 -15.68 3.65 -3.06
N SER A 193 -16.09 3.30 -4.30
CA SER A 193 -17.15 2.31 -4.54
C SER A 193 -16.63 0.87 -4.48
N GLY A 194 -17.54 -0.08 -4.21
CA GLY A 194 -17.20 -1.51 -4.21
C GLY A 194 -16.67 -2.01 -5.56
N GLU A 195 -17.19 -1.48 -6.67
CA GLU A 195 -16.74 -1.79 -8.03
C GLU A 195 -15.30 -1.28 -8.25
N GLN A 196 -15.04 0.00 -7.92
CA GLN A 196 -13.68 0.57 -7.99
C GLN A 196 -12.69 -0.20 -7.12
N GLN A 197 -13.11 -0.69 -5.94
CA GLN A 197 -12.25 -1.51 -5.09
C GLN A 197 -11.93 -2.86 -5.72
N CYS A 198 -12.87 -3.48 -6.46
CA CYS A 198 -12.61 -4.69 -7.23
C CYS A 198 -11.61 -4.43 -8.36
N ASP A 199 -11.78 -3.34 -9.10
CA ASP A 199 -10.86 -2.94 -10.16
C ASP A 199 -9.45 -2.68 -9.60
N ALA A 200 -9.34 -1.97 -8.47
CA ALA A 200 -8.06 -1.73 -7.82
C ALA A 200 -7.36 -3.04 -7.43
N VAL A 201 -8.11 -4.02 -6.92
CA VAL A 201 -7.57 -5.37 -6.64
C VAL A 201 -7.08 -6.03 -7.92
N THR A 202 -7.83 -5.96 -9.00
CA THR A 202 -7.45 -6.50 -10.31
C THR A 202 -6.14 -5.87 -10.81
N GLY A 203 -6.04 -4.54 -10.76
CA GLY A 203 -4.82 -3.82 -11.13
C GLY A 203 -3.62 -4.20 -10.27
N ALA A 204 -3.81 -4.35 -8.96
CA ALA A 204 -2.76 -4.78 -8.05
C ALA A 204 -2.29 -6.22 -8.34
N LEU A 205 -3.19 -7.17 -8.55
CA LEU A 205 -2.85 -8.56 -8.88
C LEU A 205 -2.12 -8.67 -10.22
N SER A 206 -2.58 -7.94 -11.25
CA SER A 206 -1.90 -7.86 -12.54
C SER A 206 -0.49 -7.28 -12.40
N THR A 207 -0.31 -6.31 -11.50
CA THR A 207 1.00 -5.72 -11.23
C THR A 207 1.93 -6.69 -10.50
N PHE A 208 1.44 -7.49 -9.55
CA PHE A 208 2.23 -8.57 -8.92
C PHE A 208 2.65 -9.63 -9.95
N ALA A 209 1.75 -10.05 -10.83
CA ALA A 209 2.07 -10.98 -11.90
C ALA A 209 3.14 -10.42 -12.86
N PHE A 210 3.04 -9.14 -13.20
CA PHE A 210 4.05 -8.45 -14.01
C PHE A 210 5.39 -8.33 -13.28
N ALA A 211 5.39 -7.99 -11.99
CA ALA A 211 6.60 -8.00 -11.17
C ALA A 211 7.29 -9.37 -11.18
N LYS A 212 6.53 -10.45 -10.97
CA LYS A 212 7.04 -11.83 -11.03
C LYS A 212 7.66 -12.12 -12.39
N SER A 213 7.02 -11.72 -13.50
CA SER A 213 7.56 -11.92 -14.84
C SER A 213 8.86 -11.18 -15.12
N CYS A 214 9.05 -10.01 -14.50
CA CYS A 214 10.25 -9.18 -14.66
C CYS A 214 11.41 -9.62 -13.76
N LEU A 215 11.11 -10.07 -12.53
CA LEU A 215 12.09 -10.26 -11.46
C LEU A 215 12.52 -11.72 -11.29
N CYS A 216 11.64 -12.69 -11.63
CA CYS A 216 11.91 -14.12 -11.45
C CYS A 216 12.44 -14.80 -12.74
N LYS A 217 12.41 -14.14 -13.90
CA LYS A 217 13.08 -14.68 -15.09
C LYS A 217 14.59 -14.55 -14.90
N GLU A 218 15.28 -15.68 -14.88
CA GLU A 218 16.73 -15.69 -15.05
C GLU A 218 17.05 -15.06 -16.42
N SER A 219 17.97 -14.10 -16.43
CA SER A 219 18.51 -13.57 -17.68
C SER A 219 19.29 -14.71 -18.33
N THR A 220 18.67 -15.42 -19.27
CA THR A 220 19.38 -16.33 -20.17
C THR A 220 20.28 -15.45 -21.05
N HIS A 221 21.56 -15.42 -20.72
CA HIS A 221 22.63 -14.91 -21.58
C HIS A 221 23.08 -16.01 -22.54
#